data_578dfa747bf05219a6cf89653302dcc7
#
_entry.id   578dfa747bf05219a6cf89653302dcc7
#
_cell.length_a   1.000
_cell.length_b   1.000
_cell.length_c   1.000
_cell.angle_alpha   90.00
_cell.angle_beta   90.00
_cell.angle_gamma   90.00
#
_symmetry.space_group_name_H-M   'P 1'
#
loop_
_entity.id
_entity.type
_entity.pdbx_description
1 polymer ?
#
loop_
_entity_poly.entity_id
_entity_poly.type
_entity_poly.pdbx_seq_one_letter_code
_entity_poly.pdbx_strand_id
1 'polypeptide(L)' 'MNMEKKMDIESHVYSVSDIQVMLGMKRSAAYNFLTKVYKEGKPFLVHKIGAMYRVPREDFDAWLNGEK' A
#
# COMPACT_ATOMS: atom_id res chain seq x y z
N MET A 1 2.58 18.13 -17.81
CA MET A 1 2.50 18.65 -16.93
C MET A 1 2.04 18.14 -15.68
N ASN A 2 0.88 17.98 -15.47
CA ASN A 2 0.40 17.51 -14.21
C ASN A 2 0.72 16.09 -13.92
N MET A 3 1.10 15.37 -14.92
CA MET A 3 1.44 14.02 -14.73
C MET A 3 2.60 13.81 -13.84
N GLU A 4 3.57 14.67 -13.92
CA GLU A 4 4.72 14.53 -13.07
C GLU A 4 4.41 14.68 -11.62
N LYS A 5 3.57 15.65 -11.28
CA LYS A 5 3.18 15.81 -9.92
C LYS A 5 2.44 14.63 -9.40
N LYS A 6 1.58 14.10 -10.22
CA LYS A 6 0.81 12.95 -9.82
C LYS A 6 1.70 11.77 -9.55
N MET A 7 2.70 11.57 -10.36
CA MET A 7 3.60 10.47 -10.17
C MET A 7 4.44 10.63 -8.91
N ASP A 8 4.82 11.85 -8.60
CA ASP A 8 5.58 12.10 -7.39
C ASP A 8 4.78 11.71 -6.16
N ILE A 9 3.51 12.07 -6.14
CA ILE A 9 2.66 11.74 -5.02
C ILE A 9 2.53 10.23 -4.89
N GLU A 10 2.32 9.57 -6.00
CA GLU A 10 2.12 8.13 -5.98
C GLU A 10 3.40 7.38 -5.63
N SER A 11 4.55 8.00 -5.85
CA SER A 11 5.79 7.31 -5.55
C SER A 11 6.05 7.18 -4.05
N HIS A 12 5.30 7.91 -3.23
CA HIS A 12 5.48 7.86 -1.79
C HIS A 12 4.58 6.84 -1.11
N VAL A 13 3.52 6.45 -1.76
CA VAL A 13 2.58 5.47 -1.20
C VAL A 13 2.10 4.53 -2.29
N TYR A 14 1.65 3.36 -1.85
CA TYR A 14 1.04 2.39 -2.75
C TYR A 14 -0.46 2.35 -2.52
N SER A 15 -1.20 2.15 -3.59
CA SER A 15 -2.65 1.95 -3.50
C SER A 15 -2.96 0.47 -3.37
N VAL A 16 -4.24 0.15 -3.18
CA VAL A 16 -4.66 -1.26 -3.16
C VAL A 16 -4.31 -1.93 -4.47
N SER A 17 -4.50 -1.23 -5.59
CA SER A 17 -4.17 -1.80 -6.89
C SER A 17 -2.69 -2.13 -7.02
N ASP A 18 -1.84 -1.26 -6.49
CA ASP A 18 -0.41 -1.51 -6.54
C ASP A 18 -0.05 -2.77 -5.74
N ILE A 19 -0.60 -2.88 -4.54
CA ILE A 19 -0.33 -4.03 -3.68
C ILE A 19 -0.82 -5.31 -4.34
N GLN A 20 -1.99 -5.22 -4.97
CA GLN A 20 -2.57 -6.36 -5.66
C GLN A 20 -1.60 -6.92 -6.70
N VAL A 21 -1.02 -6.04 -7.50
CA VAL A 21 -0.10 -6.44 -8.54
C VAL A 21 1.20 -6.96 -7.96
N MET A 22 1.73 -6.24 -6.98
CA MET A 22 3.03 -6.59 -6.41
C MET A 22 3.01 -7.93 -5.70
N LEU A 23 1.90 -8.27 -5.07
CA LEU A 23 1.79 -9.54 -4.36
C LEU A 23 1.08 -10.62 -5.16
N GLY A 24 0.62 -10.29 -6.37
CA GLY A 24 -0.04 -11.27 -7.20
C GLY A 24 -1.37 -11.74 -6.65
N MET A 25 -2.13 -10.84 -6.06
CA MET A 25 -3.40 -11.18 -5.42
C MET A 25 -4.55 -10.65 -6.26
N LYS A 26 -5.74 -11.19 -6.00
CA LYS A 26 -6.94 -10.63 -6.57
C LYS A 26 -7.28 -9.38 -5.79
N ARG A 27 -8.09 -8.52 -6.40
CA ARG A 27 -8.41 -7.24 -5.78
C ARG A 27 -9.05 -7.39 -4.41
N SER A 28 -10.04 -8.29 -4.29
CA SER A 28 -10.71 -8.44 -3.01
C SER A 28 -9.77 -8.99 -1.95
N ALA A 29 -8.87 -9.87 -2.35
CA ALA A 29 -7.90 -10.42 -1.41
C ALA A 29 -6.95 -9.34 -0.92
N ALA A 30 -6.51 -8.47 -1.84
CA ALA A 30 -5.61 -7.39 -1.48
C ALA A 30 -6.29 -6.42 -0.53
N TYR A 31 -7.55 -6.10 -0.83
CA TYR A 31 -8.29 -5.17 0.02
C TYR A 31 -8.47 -5.74 1.42
N ASN A 32 -8.84 -7.01 1.51
CA ASN A 32 -9.02 -7.67 2.80
C ASN A 32 -7.71 -7.76 3.58
N PHE A 33 -6.63 -8.03 2.87
CA PHE A 33 -5.32 -8.09 3.49
C PHE A 33 -4.94 -6.73 4.10
N LEU A 34 -5.14 -5.66 3.34
CA LEU A 34 -4.80 -4.33 3.85
C LEU A 34 -5.72 -3.90 4.98
N THR A 35 -6.98 -4.33 4.94
CA THR A 35 -7.89 -4.04 6.04
C THR A 35 -7.36 -4.67 7.33
N LYS A 36 -6.90 -5.90 7.24
CA LYS A 36 -6.37 -6.59 8.40
C LYS A 36 -5.10 -5.93 8.90
N VAL A 37 -4.21 -5.57 7.98
CA VAL A 37 -2.97 -4.89 8.36
C VAL A 37 -3.28 -3.56 9.02
N TYR A 38 -4.25 -2.84 8.49
CA TYR A 38 -4.65 -1.56 9.05
C TYR A 38 -5.13 -1.71 10.49
N LYS A 39 -5.95 -2.72 10.73
CA LYS A 39 -6.50 -2.93 12.05
C LYS A 39 -5.45 -3.38 13.05
N GLU A 40 -4.52 -4.19 12.61
CA GLU A 40 -3.50 -4.73 13.51
C GLU A 40 -2.28 -3.84 13.65
N GLY A 41 -2.07 -2.96 12.68
CA GLY A 41 -0.91 -2.08 12.71
C GLY A 41 0.38 -2.76 12.38
N LYS A 42 0.33 -3.93 11.77
CA LYS A 42 1.51 -4.67 11.37
C LYS A 42 1.12 -5.66 10.28
N PRO A 43 2.06 -6.15 9.50
CA PRO A 43 3.52 -6.02 9.61
C PRO A 43 4.06 -4.71 9.04
N PHE A 44 3.22 -3.90 8.44
CA PHE A 44 3.64 -2.59 7.96
C PHE A 44 2.49 -1.61 8.19
N LEU A 45 2.79 -0.33 7.99
CA LEU A 45 1.82 0.70 8.27
C LEU A 45 0.84 0.85 7.10
N VAL A 46 -0.42 1.06 7.40
CA VAL A 46 -1.43 1.35 6.39
C VAL A 46 -2.23 2.54 6.87
N HIS A 47 -2.38 3.54 6.02
CA HIS A 47 -3.20 4.70 6.32
C HIS A 47 -4.55 4.57 5.63
N LYS A 48 -5.58 5.04 6.29
CA LYS A 48 -6.91 5.03 5.70
C LYS A 48 -7.35 6.46 5.51
N ILE A 49 -7.63 6.83 4.27
CA ILE A 49 -8.06 8.19 3.94
C ILE A 49 -9.43 8.08 3.32
N GLY A 50 -10.48 8.41 4.09
CA GLY A 50 -11.84 8.18 3.64
C GLY A 50 -12.05 6.69 3.49
N ALA A 51 -12.39 6.26 2.30
CA ALA A 51 -12.61 4.85 2.03
C ALA A 51 -11.41 4.21 1.33
N MET A 52 -10.30 4.93 1.25
CA MET A 52 -9.15 4.44 0.50
C MET A 52 -8.01 4.10 1.43
N TYR A 53 -7.30 3.03 1.11
CA TYR A 53 -6.08 2.66 1.83
C TYR A 53 -4.87 3.17 1.06
N ARG A 54 -3.87 3.64 1.80
CA ARG A 54 -2.60 4.06 1.23
C ARG A 54 -1.50 3.49 2.10
N VAL A 55 -0.52 2.87 1.47
CA VAL A 55 0.53 2.16 2.17
C VAL A 55 1.85 2.89 1.95
N PRO A 56 2.48 3.38 3.03
CA PRO A 56 3.77 4.06 2.88
C PRO A 56 4.76 3.14 2.19
N ARG A 57 5.38 3.66 1.16
CA ARG A 57 6.24 2.86 0.32
C ARG A 57 7.41 2.26 1.08
N GLU A 58 8.06 3.06 1.90
CA GLU A 58 9.24 2.60 2.60
C GLU A 58 8.93 1.45 3.54
N ASP A 59 7.83 1.55 4.26
CA ASP A 59 7.44 0.50 5.19
C ASP A 59 7.14 -0.80 4.48
N PHE A 60 6.39 -0.69 3.40
CA PHE A 60 6.00 -1.88 2.65
C PHE A 60 7.21 -2.52 1.99
N ASP A 61 8.07 -1.71 1.39
CA ASP A 61 9.26 -2.23 0.72
C ASP A 61 10.16 -2.94 1.69
N ALA A 62 10.33 -2.39 2.88
CA ALA A 62 11.18 -3.02 3.88
C ALA A 62 10.61 -4.38 4.30
N TRP A 63 9.31 -4.43 4.51
CA TRP A 63 8.68 -5.69 4.87
C TRP A 63 8.81 -6.72 3.74
N LEU A 64 8.57 -6.27 2.52
CA LEU A 64 8.61 -7.15 1.37
C LEU A 64 10.00 -7.71 1.16
N ASN A 65 11.02 -6.92 1.45
CA ASN A 65 12.40 -7.33 1.29
C ASN A 65 12.92 -8.12 2.48
N GLY A 66 12.10 -8.33 3.47
CA GLY A 66 12.52 -9.08 4.64
C GLY A 66 13.30 -8.27 5.66
N GLU A 67 13.28 -6.96 5.54
CA GLU A 67 13.97 -6.10 6.48
C GLU A 67 13.09 -5.84 7.68
N LYS A 68 13.70 -5.63 8.79
CA LYS A 68 12.95 -5.31 10.00
C LYS A 68 13.22 -3.91 10.48
#